data_d23d2a3f39b6ef6a239772e08013a17a
#
_entry.id   d23d2a3f39b6ef6a239772e08013a17a
#
_cell.length_a   1.000
_cell.length_b   1.000
_cell.length_c   1.000
_cell.angle_alpha   90.00
_cell.angle_beta   90.00
_cell.angle_gamma   90.00
#
_symmetry.space_group_name_H-M   'P 1'
#
loop_
_entity.id
_entity.type
_entity.pdbx_description
1 polymer ?
#
loop_
_entity_poly.entity_id
_entity_poly.type
_entity_poly.pdbx_seq_one_letter_code
_entity_poly.pdbx_strand_id
1 'polypeptide(L)'
;MILDTDKIDQDGAYREELRHRFLTDHFFAAECMGFDQFNRRLHQPAVDLFFPKNPNVSIEDQDPIKFRMHLDPRKTFKTTLGLVDTAQWLAAWAVRLTLLYETATQPLAASMMNVTVQHFERSWLHKLFPEVQFTKRKKEDCWDCDLRMEPSIDPTVGYTSPQSAQAGWHPFLMNVDDAVDAVNSGIGATDEIRNKLKSTHQTNKNLLRAGGYMNIRGTRYHPFDLYGSELETMNPAKWKCLVRGSLTLKSGERLVAGEFPREDEMTVDFGELREMDYESLRDLFYADYETFMCQQMNDPMGGAVVTFTEAMWAAAQMDEERIPPVGETLLYWRAPYGGKPVMATYDEGAMVRVVNGKLFVLDAWKGIYSPTARATKIVQAMKEHEADALVIEAAPGTEFIGADLRNEGLRQNRSVRVQWVPFEEDDHVRLGRMKKAEPLMKAGMLLFSTRMKHLADCRKQFINFGLLQENGIVDCISRATDLVPSSLWRAEMTEEELEYQRRKREDAQWNQIFGQQGMNAVGEEAQRQALATMMALESVKMAAGGVAPLPGGLDG
;
A
#
# COMPACT_ATOMS: atom_id res chain seq x y z
N MET A 1 11.78 -35.24 -19.04
CA MET A 1 12.33 -35.84 -20.32
C MET A 1 13.81 -36.09 -20.13
N ILE A 2 14.31 -37.26 -20.50
CA ILE A 2 15.77 -37.53 -20.50
C ILE A 2 16.28 -37.13 -21.90
N LEU A 3 17.01 -36.01 -21.97
CA LEU A 3 17.66 -35.60 -23.21
C LEU A 3 18.83 -36.56 -23.47
N ASP A 4 18.97 -36.98 -24.72
CA ASP A 4 20.10 -37.84 -25.12
C ASP A 4 21.39 -36.99 -25.23
N THR A 5 22.22 -37.06 -24.19
CA THR A 5 23.46 -36.29 -24.09
C THR A 5 24.45 -36.60 -25.18
N ASP A 6 24.58 -37.88 -25.54
CA ASP A 6 25.56 -38.32 -26.52
C ASP A 6 25.17 -37.85 -27.93
N LYS A 7 23.87 -37.83 -28.21
CA LYS A 7 23.37 -37.31 -29.46
C LYS A 7 23.53 -35.79 -29.58
N ILE A 8 23.36 -35.03 -28.48
CA ILE A 8 23.63 -33.58 -28.48
C ILE A 8 25.09 -33.28 -28.87
N ASP A 9 26.01 -34.06 -28.36
CA ASP A 9 27.44 -33.85 -28.62
C ASP A 9 27.86 -34.25 -30.05
N GLN A 10 27.16 -35.22 -30.65
CA GLN A 10 27.51 -35.81 -31.94
C GLN A 10 26.70 -35.29 -33.13
N ASP A 11 25.48 -34.85 -32.93
CA ASP A 11 24.55 -34.40 -33.98
C ASP A 11 24.27 -32.91 -33.85
N GLY A 12 24.91 -32.10 -34.68
CA GLY A 12 24.74 -30.68 -34.71
C GLY A 12 23.31 -30.24 -35.09
N ALA A 13 22.63 -30.98 -35.98
CA ALA A 13 21.26 -30.66 -36.38
C ALA A 13 20.28 -30.89 -35.22
N TYR A 14 20.46 -31.99 -34.47
CA TYR A 14 19.68 -32.25 -33.27
C TYR A 14 19.90 -31.20 -32.18
N ARG A 15 21.15 -30.77 -31.97
CA ARG A 15 21.44 -29.67 -31.04
C ARG A 15 20.76 -28.36 -31.45
N GLU A 16 20.78 -27.99 -32.74
CA GLU A 16 20.10 -26.78 -33.20
C GLU A 16 18.57 -26.86 -33.07
N GLU A 17 17.97 -28.01 -33.28
CA GLU A 17 16.54 -28.24 -33.01
C GLU A 17 16.21 -27.99 -31.51
N LEU A 18 17.01 -28.54 -30.59
CA LEU A 18 16.84 -28.33 -29.17
C LEU A 18 17.08 -26.88 -28.74
N ARG A 19 18.06 -26.18 -29.33
CA ARG A 19 18.28 -24.75 -29.13
C ARG A 19 17.07 -23.94 -29.54
N HIS A 20 16.57 -24.20 -30.73
CA HIS A 20 15.36 -23.52 -31.22
C HIS A 20 14.17 -23.75 -30.26
N ARG A 21 13.96 -24.99 -29.84
CA ARG A 21 12.91 -25.33 -28.90
C ARG A 21 13.12 -24.67 -27.53
N PHE A 22 14.34 -24.62 -27.01
CA PHE A 22 14.67 -23.91 -25.78
C PHE A 22 14.31 -22.41 -25.87
N LEU A 23 14.56 -21.76 -26.98
CA LEU A 23 14.29 -20.33 -27.19
C LEU A 23 12.82 -20.02 -27.42
N THR A 24 12.02 -20.99 -27.85
CA THR A 24 10.62 -20.78 -28.27
C THR A 24 9.57 -21.39 -27.34
N ASP A 25 9.93 -22.39 -26.53
CA ASP A 25 9.03 -23.08 -25.60
C ASP A 25 9.54 -22.95 -24.16
N HIS A 26 8.87 -22.11 -23.36
CA HIS A 26 9.22 -21.88 -21.95
C HIS A 26 9.10 -23.14 -21.08
N PHE A 27 8.16 -24.06 -21.41
CA PHE A 27 8.01 -25.31 -20.66
C PHE A 27 9.17 -26.25 -20.91
N PHE A 28 9.61 -26.35 -22.16
CA PHE A 28 10.80 -27.11 -22.50
C PHE A 28 12.07 -26.48 -21.87
N ALA A 29 12.18 -25.15 -21.90
CA ALA A 29 13.28 -24.45 -21.27
C ALA A 29 13.32 -24.70 -19.74
N ALA A 30 12.16 -24.64 -19.09
CA ALA A 30 12.03 -24.97 -17.66
C ALA A 30 12.46 -26.39 -17.34
N GLU A 31 12.04 -27.37 -18.17
CA GLU A 31 12.45 -28.78 -18.04
C GLU A 31 13.97 -28.95 -18.19
N CYS A 32 14.58 -28.27 -19.16
CA CYS A 32 16.05 -28.25 -19.34
C CYS A 32 16.79 -27.65 -18.13
N MET A 33 16.16 -26.73 -17.41
CA MET A 33 16.71 -26.13 -16.19
C MET A 33 16.36 -26.91 -14.91
N GLY A 34 15.64 -28.04 -15.02
CA GLY A 34 15.29 -28.90 -13.90
C GLY A 34 14.04 -28.46 -13.13
N PHE A 35 13.22 -27.60 -13.71
CA PHE A 35 11.95 -27.14 -13.11
C PHE A 35 10.78 -28.02 -13.60
N ASP A 36 10.68 -29.21 -13.06
CA ASP A 36 9.70 -30.26 -13.47
C ASP A 36 8.26 -29.99 -13.01
N GLN A 37 8.07 -29.11 -12.03
CA GLN A 37 6.73 -28.74 -11.52
C GLN A 37 6.04 -27.66 -12.36
N PHE A 38 6.67 -27.19 -13.42
CA PHE A 38 6.12 -26.16 -14.28
C PHE A 38 5.07 -26.76 -15.23
N ASN A 39 3.79 -26.46 -14.98
CA ASN A 39 2.65 -27.14 -15.59
C ASN A 39 1.96 -26.23 -16.63
N ARG A 40 1.78 -26.75 -17.86
CA ARG A 40 1.12 -26.00 -18.96
C ARG A 40 -0.28 -25.51 -18.59
N ARG A 41 -1.08 -26.33 -17.94
CA ARG A 41 -2.48 -25.98 -17.60
C ARG A 41 -2.54 -24.74 -16.71
N LEU A 42 -1.66 -24.65 -15.71
CA LEU A 42 -1.65 -23.57 -14.72
C LEU A 42 -0.87 -22.34 -15.19
N HIS A 43 0.25 -22.57 -15.90
CA HIS A 43 1.21 -21.51 -16.17
C HIS A 43 1.12 -20.95 -17.60
N GLN A 44 0.34 -21.57 -18.51
CA GLN A 44 0.21 -21.08 -19.88
C GLN A 44 -0.21 -19.59 -19.95
N PRO A 45 -1.20 -19.10 -19.16
CA PRO A 45 -1.54 -17.66 -19.18
C PRO A 45 -0.38 -16.74 -18.83
N ALA A 46 0.52 -17.19 -17.93
CA ALA A 46 1.71 -16.42 -17.57
C ALA A 46 2.79 -16.52 -18.65
N VAL A 47 2.94 -17.69 -19.29
CA VAL A 47 3.86 -17.88 -20.44
C VAL A 47 3.43 -17.01 -21.61
N ASP A 48 2.13 -16.84 -21.86
CA ASP A 48 1.58 -16.04 -22.96
C ASP A 48 1.89 -14.52 -22.81
N LEU A 49 2.34 -14.07 -21.66
CA LEU A 49 2.88 -12.73 -21.49
C LEU A 49 4.19 -12.55 -22.24
N PHE A 50 4.99 -13.59 -22.35
CA PHE A 50 6.31 -13.56 -22.95
C PHE A 50 6.21 -13.92 -24.43
N PHE A 51 7.31 -13.81 -25.13
CA PHE A 51 7.41 -14.10 -26.55
C PHE A 51 8.54 -15.09 -26.83
N PRO A 52 8.44 -15.93 -27.88
CA PRO A 52 9.54 -16.76 -28.33
C PRO A 52 10.75 -15.92 -28.74
N LYS A 53 11.95 -16.29 -28.31
CA LYS A 53 13.18 -15.58 -28.65
C LYS A 53 13.65 -16.01 -30.04
N ASN A 54 13.83 -15.04 -30.95
CA ASN A 54 14.34 -15.28 -32.29
C ASN A 54 15.67 -14.55 -32.51
N PRO A 55 16.81 -15.22 -32.42
CA PRO A 55 18.12 -14.58 -32.60
C PRO A 55 18.35 -14.02 -34.02
N ASN A 56 17.55 -14.41 -35.00
CA ASN A 56 17.62 -13.89 -36.37
C ASN A 56 16.91 -12.56 -36.58
N VAL A 57 16.19 -12.08 -35.58
CA VAL A 57 15.51 -10.76 -35.54
C VAL A 57 16.28 -9.86 -34.59
N SER A 58 16.32 -8.56 -34.87
CA SER A 58 16.95 -7.60 -33.97
C SER A 58 16.38 -7.72 -32.56
N ILE A 59 17.21 -7.58 -31.54
CA ILE A 59 16.81 -7.65 -30.14
C ILE A 59 15.76 -6.58 -29.80
N GLU A 60 15.77 -5.44 -30.50
CA GLU A 60 14.82 -4.34 -30.38
C GLU A 60 13.45 -4.66 -30.98
N ASP A 61 13.38 -5.57 -31.96
CA ASP A 61 12.19 -5.80 -32.78
C ASP A 61 11.46 -7.12 -32.43
N GLN A 62 11.81 -7.76 -31.33
CA GLN A 62 11.24 -9.06 -30.93
C GLN A 62 9.73 -8.99 -30.63
N ASP A 63 9.29 -7.95 -29.95
CA ASP A 63 7.88 -7.71 -29.61
C ASP A 63 7.61 -6.19 -29.55
N PRO A 64 6.52 -5.69 -30.14
CA PRO A 64 6.13 -4.29 -30.03
C PRO A 64 5.79 -3.89 -28.59
N ILE A 65 5.31 -4.81 -27.76
CA ILE A 65 5.02 -4.56 -26.35
C ILE A 65 6.30 -4.74 -25.53
N LYS A 66 6.77 -3.64 -24.92
CA LYS A 66 8.04 -3.59 -24.21
C LYS A 66 7.92 -3.87 -22.72
N PHE A 67 6.75 -3.70 -22.15
CA PHE A 67 6.53 -3.79 -20.71
C PHE A 67 5.54 -4.91 -20.38
N ARG A 68 5.86 -5.70 -19.34
CA ARG A 68 5.03 -6.83 -18.89
C ARG A 68 4.93 -6.83 -17.39
N MET A 69 3.74 -7.14 -16.87
CA MET A 69 3.50 -7.33 -15.46
C MET A 69 2.78 -8.64 -15.21
N HIS A 70 3.33 -9.43 -14.31
CA HIS A 70 2.81 -10.73 -13.91
C HIS A 70 2.66 -10.78 -12.39
N LEU A 71 1.45 -10.67 -11.90
CA LEU A 71 1.12 -10.75 -10.48
C LEU A 71 0.28 -12.01 -10.24
N ASP A 72 0.88 -13.01 -9.65
CA ASP A 72 0.26 -14.27 -9.26
C ASP A 72 0.36 -14.49 -7.74
N PRO A 73 -0.43 -15.38 -7.16
CA PRO A 73 -0.33 -15.77 -5.75
C PRO A 73 1.08 -16.24 -5.38
N ARG A 74 1.38 -16.27 -4.10
CA ARG A 74 2.60 -16.94 -3.62
C ARG A 74 2.59 -18.43 -3.97
N LYS A 75 3.77 -19.03 -4.14
CA LYS A 75 3.98 -20.45 -4.46
C LYS A 75 3.54 -20.88 -5.87
N THR A 76 3.31 -19.95 -6.79
CA THR A 76 2.88 -20.22 -8.18
C THR A 76 4.03 -20.19 -9.20
N PHE A 77 5.29 -20.32 -8.78
CA PHE A 77 6.49 -20.37 -9.63
C PHE A 77 6.75 -19.13 -10.51
N LYS A 78 6.29 -17.94 -10.11
CA LYS A 78 6.57 -16.67 -10.81
C LYS A 78 8.06 -16.44 -11.05
N THR A 79 8.86 -16.55 -9.99
CA THR A 79 10.31 -16.40 -10.03
C THR A 79 10.95 -17.43 -10.96
N THR A 80 10.50 -18.68 -10.92
CA THR A 80 10.95 -19.74 -11.83
C THR A 80 10.71 -19.36 -13.29
N LEU A 81 9.51 -18.89 -13.63
CA LEU A 81 9.21 -18.40 -14.98
C LEU A 81 10.13 -17.24 -15.38
N GLY A 82 10.41 -16.33 -14.45
CA GLY A 82 11.34 -15.23 -14.65
C GLY A 82 12.76 -15.68 -14.93
N LEU A 83 13.27 -16.68 -14.21
CA LEU A 83 14.58 -17.25 -14.44
C LEU A 83 14.68 -17.96 -15.79
N VAL A 84 13.63 -18.70 -16.18
CA VAL A 84 13.54 -19.35 -17.51
C VAL A 84 13.57 -18.32 -18.63
N ASP A 85 12.74 -17.27 -18.55
CA ASP A 85 12.75 -16.19 -19.55
C ASP A 85 14.11 -15.48 -19.60
N THR A 86 14.74 -15.22 -18.44
CA THR A 86 16.07 -14.63 -18.35
C THR A 86 17.12 -15.51 -19.03
N ALA A 87 17.08 -16.83 -18.80
CA ALA A 87 17.99 -17.77 -19.44
C ALA A 87 17.81 -17.82 -20.96
N GLN A 88 16.57 -17.74 -21.46
CA GLN A 88 16.29 -17.65 -22.89
C GLN A 88 16.87 -16.34 -23.51
N TRP A 89 16.76 -15.21 -22.82
CA TRP A 89 17.37 -13.96 -23.24
C TRP A 89 18.89 -14.06 -23.33
N LEU A 90 19.53 -14.63 -22.30
CA LEU A 90 20.99 -14.85 -22.26
C LEU A 90 21.42 -15.83 -23.35
N ALA A 91 20.71 -16.93 -23.55
CA ALA A 91 21.01 -17.89 -24.61
C ALA A 91 20.96 -17.28 -26.01
N ALA A 92 19.99 -16.36 -26.25
CA ALA A 92 19.81 -15.74 -27.55
C ALA A 92 20.77 -14.58 -27.83
N TRP A 93 21.11 -13.76 -26.82
CA TRP A 93 21.80 -12.47 -27.05
C TRP A 93 22.84 -12.09 -26.00
N ALA A 94 23.45 -13.03 -25.26
CA ALA A 94 24.40 -12.71 -24.19
C ALA A 94 25.49 -11.69 -24.60
N VAL A 95 25.93 -11.70 -25.86
CA VAL A 95 26.95 -10.77 -26.39
C VAL A 95 26.48 -9.31 -26.41
N ARG A 96 25.20 -9.08 -26.67
CA ARG A 96 24.60 -7.74 -26.83
C ARG A 96 23.73 -7.32 -25.65
N LEU A 97 23.24 -8.28 -24.88
CA LEU A 97 22.34 -8.06 -23.78
C LEU A 97 23.05 -7.34 -22.62
N THR A 98 22.37 -6.35 -22.07
CA THR A 98 22.66 -5.79 -20.76
C THR A 98 21.42 -5.97 -19.91
N LEU A 99 21.50 -6.82 -18.89
CA LEU A 99 20.41 -7.20 -18.00
C LEU A 99 20.62 -6.56 -16.63
N LEU A 100 19.57 -5.94 -16.11
CA LEU A 100 19.46 -5.55 -14.70
C LEU A 100 18.36 -6.38 -14.03
N TYR A 101 18.72 -7.13 -12.98
CA TYR A 101 17.77 -7.91 -12.18
C TYR A 101 17.55 -7.22 -10.84
N GLU A 102 16.31 -6.86 -10.54
CA GLU A 102 15.91 -6.15 -9.31
C GLU A 102 15.01 -7.03 -8.46
N THR A 103 15.34 -7.21 -7.17
CA THR A 103 14.48 -7.86 -6.16
C THR A 103 14.45 -7.03 -4.88
N ALA A 104 13.56 -7.37 -3.93
CA ALA A 104 13.43 -6.64 -2.65
C ALA A 104 14.75 -6.40 -1.92
N THR A 105 15.72 -7.34 -2.03
CA THR A 105 17.04 -7.22 -1.41
C THR A 105 18.16 -7.58 -2.38
N GLN A 106 19.28 -6.88 -2.29
CA GLN A 106 20.44 -7.15 -3.13
C GLN A 106 21.01 -8.57 -2.99
N PRO A 107 21.11 -9.19 -1.79
CA PRO A 107 21.54 -10.59 -1.67
C PRO A 107 20.65 -11.59 -2.39
N LEU A 108 19.32 -11.35 -2.41
CA LEU A 108 18.40 -12.21 -3.13
C LEU A 108 18.60 -12.09 -4.65
N ALA A 109 18.73 -10.86 -5.17
CA ALA A 109 19.03 -10.63 -6.58
C ALA A 109 20.36 -11.29 -7.01
N ALA A 110 21.39 -11.17 -6.18
CA ALA A 110 22.68 -11.83 -6.40
C ALA A 110 22.54 -13.36 -6.47
N SER A 111 21.77 -13.95 -5.54
CA SER A 111 21.53 -15.40 -5.51
C SER A 111 20.83 -15.89 -6.78
N MET A 112 19.79 -15.16 -7.22
CA MET A 112 19.03 -15.50 -8.44
C MET A 112 19.93 -15.45 -9.68
N MET A 113 20.74 -14.41 -9.80
CA MET A 113 21.65 -14.28 -10.95
C MET A 113 22.79 -15.30 -10.90
N ASN A 114 23.34 -15.63 -9.75
CA ASN A 114 24.30 -16.73 -9.59
C ASN A 114 23.73 -18.06 -10.11
N VAL A 115 22.50 -18.41 -9.69
CA VAL A 115 21.83 -19.64 -10.16
C VAL A 115 21.64 -19.61 -11.68
N THR A 116 21.21 -18.48 -12.24
CA THR A 116 21.02 -18.34 -13.69
C THR A 116 22.34 -18.56 -14.46
N VAL A 117 23.44 -17.94 -14.02
CA VAL A 117 24.77 -18.11 -14.63
C VAL A 117 25.24 -19.57 -14.49
N GLN A 118 25.05 -20.20 -13.32
CA GLN A 118 25.46 -21.61 -13.09
C GLN A 118 24.74 -22.60 -14.01
N HIS A 119 23.50 -22.30 -14.48
CA HIS A 119 22.84 -23.14 -15.48
C HIS A 119 23.64 -23.21 -16.79
N PHE A 120 24.30 -22.14 -17.21
CA PHE A 120 25.17 -22.14 -18.39
C PHE A 120 26.50 -22.84 -18.16
N GLU A 121 26.94 -23.01 -16.90
CA GLU A 121 28.20 -23.71 -16.56
C GLU A 121 28.02 -25.19 -16.32
N ARG A 122 26.86 -25.64 -15.75
CA ARG A 122 26.74 -26.97 -15.12
C ARG A 122 25.49 -27.76 -15.48
N SER A 123 24.63 -27.24 -16.34
CA SER A 123 23.38 -27.90 -16.69
C SER A 123 23.30 -28.27 -18.17
N TRP A 124 22.09 -28.68 -18.61
CA TRP A 124 21.79 -28.87 -20.02
C TRP A 124 22.07 -27.64 -20.90
N LEU A 125 21.99 -26.43 -20.34
CA LEU A 125 22.29 -25.21 -21.05
C LEU A 125 23.75 -25.14 -21.48
N HIS A 126 24.69 -25.64 -20.68
CA HIS A 126 26.09 -25.73 -21.07
C HIS A 126 26.30 -26.61 -22.31
N LYS A 127 25.54 -27.73 -22.42
CA LYS A 127 25.60 -28.60 -23.60
C LYS A 127 24.92 -27.99 -24.82
N LEU A 128 23.80 -27.30 -24.62
CA LEU A 128 23.07 -26.65 -25.70
C LEU A 128 23.79 -25.38 -26.20
N PHE A 129 24.34 -24.57 -25.28
CA PHE A 129 24.99 -23.29 -25.55
C PHE A 129 26.40 -23.23 -24.95
N PRO A 130 27.33 -24.11 -25.36
CA PRO A 130 28.67 -24.17 -24.77
C PRO A 130 29.50 -22.89 -24.99
N GLU A 131 29.12 -22.10 -25.99
CA GLU A 131 29.72 -20.80 -26.28
C GLU A 131 29.29 -19.70 -25.31
N VAL A 132 28.15 -19.83 -24.61
CA VAL A 132 27.67 -18.83 -23.65
C VAL A 132 28.29 -19.12 -22.29
N GLN A 133 29.33 -18.40 -21.99
CA GLN A 133 30.06 -18.47 -20.71
C GLN A 133 30.14 -17.09 -20.09
N PHE A 134 30.25 -17.03 -18.76
CA PHE A 134 30.24 -15.78 -18.01
C PHE A 134 31.43 -15.70 -17.06
N THR A 135 32.15 -14.58 -17.09
CA THR A 135 33.20 -14.26 -16.12
C THR A 135 32.71 -13.15 -15.17
N LYS A 136 32.88 -13.37 -13.87
CA LYS A 136 32.57 -12.38 -12.83
C LYS A 136 33.60 -11.25 -12.86
N ARG A 137 33.12 -9.99 -12.87
CA ARG A 137 33.97 -8.79 -12.77
C ARG A 137 34.69 -8.77 -11.41
N LYS A 138 35.99 -8.41 -11.43
CA LYS A 138 36.85 -8.48 -10.21
C LYS A 138 36.43 -7.47 -9.10
N LYS A 139 35.84 -6.36 -9.44
CA LYS A 139 35.50 -5.28 -8.49
C LYS A 139 34.01 -5.04 -8.32
N GLU A 140 33.18 -5.73 -9.07
CA GLU A 140 31.74 -5.54 -9.12
C GLU A 140 31.06 -6.89 -9.00
N ASP A 141 29.93 -6.93 -8.32
CA ASP A 141 29.11 -8.13 -8.23
C ASP A 141 28.21 -8.26 -9.47
N CYS A 142 28.83 -8.48 -10.63
CA CYS A 142 28.17 -8.63 -11.92
C CYS A 142 29.02 -9.51 -12.85
N TRP A 143 28.47 -9.94 -13.97
CA TRP A 143 29.10 -10.84 -14.93
C TRP A 143 29.10 -10.25 -16.34
N ASP A 144 30.16 -10.54 -17.08
CA ASP A 144 30.22 -10.35 -18.51
C ASP A 144 30.18 -11.69 -19.24
N CYS A 145 29.56 -11.70 -20.42
CA CYS A 145 29.66 -12.83 -21.34
C CYS A 145 31.06 -12.82 -21.99
N ASP A 146 31.72 -13.95 -21.98
CA ASP A 146 33.11 -14.10 -22.50
C ASP A 146 33.21 -13.87 -24.01
N LEU A 147 32.08 -14.00 -24.74
CA LEU A 147 32.02 -13.67 -26.17
C LEU A 147 32.01 -12.16 -26.44
N ARG A 148 31.88 -11.33 -25.44
CA ARG A 148 31.88 -9.87 -25.60
C ARG A 148 33.33 -9.40 -25.80
N MET A 149 33.66 -9.05 -27.04
CA MET A 149 35.03 -8.67 -27.42
C MET A 149 35.42 -7.27 -26.95
N GLU A 150 34.46 -6.37 -26.79
CA GLU A 150 34.72 -4.99 -26.39
C GLU A 150 34.35 -4.72 -24.93
N PRO A 151 35.23 -4.02 -24.19
CA PRO A 151 34.90 -3.58 -22.83
C PRO A 151 33.67 -2.70 -22.82
N SER A 152 32.78 -2.91 -21.88
CA SER A 152 31.57 -2.07 -21.67
C SER A 152 31.46 -1.70 -20.19
N ILE A 153 30.96 -0.50 -19.92
CA ILE A 153 30.57 -0.07 -18.58
C ILE A 153 29.41 -0.95 -18.09
N ASP A 154 28.43 -1.20 -18.97
CA ASP A 154 27.25 -2.00 -18.65
C ASP A 154 27.62 -3.49 -18.66
N PRO A 155 27.38 -4.24 -17.57
CA PRO A 155 27.61 -5.69 -17.55
C PRO A 155 26.58 -6.42 -18.42
N THR A 156 26.91 -7.68 -18.80
CA THR A 156 25.90 -8.56 -19.40
C THR A 156 24.82 -8.91 -18.38
N VAL A 157 25.21 -9.21 -17.15
CA VAL A 157 24.30 -9.52 -16.05
C VAL A 157 24.67 -8.69 -14.83
N GLY A 158 23.79 -7.79 -14.46
CA GLY A 158 23.89 -7.01 -13.23
C GLY A 158 22.64 -7.18 -12.37
N TYR A 159 22.73 -6.81 -11.10
CA TYR A 159 21.61 -6.89 -10.18
C TYR A 159 21.58 -5.73 -9.19
N THR A 160 20.40 -5.47 -8.65
CA THR A 160 20.16 -4.38 -7.70
C THR A 160 18.99 -4.69 -6.77
N SER A 161 18.69 -3.75 -5.88
CA SER A 161 17.46 -3.72 -5.11
C SER A 161 16.85 -2.32 -5.15
N PRO A 162 15.55 -2.14 -4.86
CA PRO A 162 14.92 -0.83 -4.78
C PRO A 162 15.44 0.08 -3.66
N GLN A 163 16.40 -0.40 -2.87
CA GLN A 163 17.08 0.38 -1.84
C GLN A 163 18.31 1.14 -2.38
N SER A 164 18.81 0.76 -3.56
CA SER A 164 19.97 1.37 -4.21
C SER A 164 19.73 1.64 -5.68
N ALA A 165 19.77 2.91 -6.07
CA ALA A 165 19.73 3.30 -7.48
C ALA A 165 21.05 2.93 -8.17
N GLN A 166 20.97 2.32 -9.35
CA GLN A 166 22.14 1.99 -10.18
C GLN A 166 22.45 3.14 -11.12
N ALA A 167 23.28 4.06 -10.68
CA ALA A 167 23.72 5.16 -11.53
C ALA A 167 24.75 4.67 -12.58
N GLY A 168 24.60 5.07 -13.82
CA GLY A 168 25.57 4.86 -14.89
C GLY A 168 25.42 3.54 -15.66
N TRP A 169 24.49 2.68 -15.34
CA TRP A 169 24.14 1.51 -16.15
C TRP A 169 22.94 1.80 -17.03
N HIS A 170 22.94 1.22 -18.23
CA HIS A 170 21.87 1.38 -19.21
C HIS A 170 21.38 -0.01 -19.68
N PRO A 171 20.58 -0.71 -18.86
CA PRO A 171 20.11 -2.04 -19.20
C PRO A 171 19.21 -2.00 -20.44
N PHE A 172 19.29 -3.05 -21.26
CA PHE A 172 18.35 -3.32 -22.32
C PHE A 172 17.16 -4.15 -21.85
N LEU A 173 17.40 -5.03 -20.87
CA LEU A 173 16.36 -5.80 -20.19
C LEU A 173 16.40 -5.50 -18.70
N MET A 174 15.28 -5.12 -18.15
CA MET A 174 15.09 -4.98 -16.70
C MET A 174 14.08 -6.01 -16.21
N ASN A 175 14.51 -6.91 -15.35
CA ASN A 175 13.66 -7.87 -14.68
C ASN A 175 13.49 -7.46 -13.22
N VAL A 176 12.25 -7.18 -12.82
CA VAL A 176 11.85 -6.82 -11.45
C VAL A 176 11.08 -8.01 -10.88
N ASP A 177 11.64 -8.69 -9.89
CA ASP A 177 11.09 -9.93 -9.33
C ASP A 177 10.95 -9.81 -7.81
N ASP A 178 9.72 -9.90 -7.31
CA ASP A 178 9.39 -9.74 -5.90
C ASP A 178 10.11 -8.53 -5.24
N ALA A 179 10.10 -7.36 -5.91
CA ALA A 179 10.66 -6.12 -5.38
C ALA A 179 9.86 -5.57 -4.18
N VAL A 180 8.61 -6.01 -4.05
CA VAL A 180 7.69 -5.69 -2.95
C VAL A 180 7.64 -6.86 -1.98
N ASP A 181 7.80 -6.57 -0.70
CA ASP A 181 7.71 -7.55 0.39
C ASP A 181 6.96 -6.98 1.62
N ALA A 182 6.79 -7.81 2.65
CA ALA A 182 6.09 -7.40 3.87
C ALA A 182 6.80 -6.25 4.61
N VAL A 183 8.14 -6.16 4.51
CA VAL A 183 8.94 -5.16 5.23
C VAL A 183 8.88 -3.80 4.52
N ASN A 184 9.00 -3.80 3.19
CA ASN A 184 9.07 -2.57 2.41
C ASN A 184 7.71 -2.04 1.94
N SER A 185 6.67 -2.86 1.96
CA SER A 185 5.37 -2.49 1.42
C SER A 185 4.16 -3.07 2.17
N GLY A 186 4.35 -3.97 3.15
CA GLY A 186 3.27 -4.53 3.96
C GLY A 186 2.56 -3.49 4.82
N ILE A 187 1.55 -3.92 5.57
CA ILE A 187 0.70 -3.05 6.42
C ILE A 187 1.54 -2.26 7.44
N GLY A 188 2.63 -2.85 7.96
CA GLY A 188 3.55 -2.19 8.88
C GLY A 188 4.56 -1.23 8.22
N ALA A 189 4.67 -1.21 6.90
CA ALA A 189 5.57 -0.30 6.21
C ALA A 189 4.98 1.11 6.16
N THR A 190 5.82 2.14 6.36
CA THR A 190 5.38 3.52 6.26
C THR A 190 5.23 3.96 4.79
N ASP A 191 4.41 4.98 4.53
CA ASP A 191 4.30 5.57 3.19
C ASP A 191 5.66 6.12 2.70
N GLU A 192 6.52 6.53 3.62
CA GLU A 192 7.89 6.95 3.31
C GLU A 192 8.70 5.83 2.67
N ILE A 193 8.67 4.64 3.28
CA ILE A 193 9.37 3.47 2.77
C ILE A 193 8.82 3.10 1.39
N ARG A 194 7.49 3.05 1.24
CA ARG A 194 6.83 2.76 -0.04
C ARG A 194 7.17 3.79 -1.12
N ASN A 195 7.15 5.08 -0.78
CA ASN A 195 7.46 6.17 -1.72
C ASN A 195 8.94 6.17 -2.12
N LYS A 196 9.85 5.87 -1.18
CA LYS A 196 11.28 5.72 -1.47
C LYS A 196 11.51 4.56 -2.46
N LEU A 197 10.86 3.42 -2.23
CA LEU A 197 10.92 2.27 -3.13
C LEU A 197 10.45 2.63 -4.55
N LYS A 198 9.29 3.29 -4.67
CA LYS A 198 8.76 3.75 -5.96
C LYS A 198 9.69 4.73 -6.66
N SER A 199 10.25 5.68 -5.93
CA SER A 199 11.19 6.69 -6.47
C SER A 199 12.47 6.02 -6.98
N THR A 200 13.04 5.08 -6.23
CA THR A 200 14.24 4.34 -6.65
C THR A 200 13.95 3.47 -7.87
N HIS A 201 12.83 2.74 -7.86
CA HIS A 201 12.40 1.96 -9.02
C HIS A 201 12.19 2.84 -10.25
N GLN A 202 11.55 4.00 -10.11
CA GLN A 202 11.39 4.95 -11.22
C GLN A 202 12.74 5.46 -11.75
N THR A 203 13.72 5.66 -10.86
CA THR A 203 15.08 6.02 -11.26
C THR A 203 15.72 4.89 -12.07
N ASN A 204 15.62 3.63 -11.61
CA ASN A 204 16.13 2.47 -12.32
C ASN A 204 15.42 2.26 -13.68
N LYS A 205 14.10 2.46 -13.72
CA LYS A 205 13.29 2.40 -14.94
C LYS A 205 13.74 3.43 -15.99
N ASN A 206 14.14 4.62 -15.56
CA ASN A 206 14.64 5.67 -16.45
C ASN A 206 16.02 5.35 -17.05
N LEU A 207 16.75 4.38 -16.50
CA LEU A 207 18.01 3.89 -17.07
C LEU A 207 17.80 2.93 -18.26
N LEU A 208 16.59 2.42 -18.44
CA LEU A 208 16.28 1.48 -19.51
C LEU A 208 16.57 2.11 -20.88
N ARG A 209 17.33 1.41 -21.72
CA ARG A 209 17.66 1.87 -23.09
C ARG A 209 16.40 2.04 -23.92
N ALA A 210 16.44 2.95 -24.88
CA ALA A 210 15.38 3.08 -25.88
C ALA A 210 15.18 1.74 -26.60
N GLY A 211 13.92 1.29 -26.71
CA GLY A 211 13.57 -0.03 -27.26
C GLY A 211 13.78 -1.21 -26.33
N GLY A 212 14.29 -0.98 -25.11
CA GLY A 212 14.48 -2.01 -24.10
C GLY A 212 13.19 -2.55 -23.52
N TYR A 213 13.30 -3.66 -22.78
CA TYR A 213 12.19 -4.41 -22.21
C TYR A 213 12.22 -4.38 -20.68
N MET A 214 11.03 -4.34 -20.08
CA MET A 214 10.89 -4.48 -18.63
C MET A 214 9.82 -5.53 -18.30
N ASN A 215 10.18 -6.48 -17.46
CA ASN A 215 9.30 -7.51 -16.95
C ASN A 215 9.20 -7.36 -15.43
N ILE A 216 8.01 -7.10 -14.92
CA ILE A 216 7.71 -7.03 -13.49
C ILE A 216 6.97 -8.31 -13.10
N ARG A 217 7.40 -8.94 -12.01
CA ARG A 217 6.75 -10.10 -11.39
C ARG A 217 6.66 -9.90 -9.90
N GLY A 218 5.57 -10.34 -9.31
CA GLY A 218 5.44 -10.23 -7.87
C GLY A 218 4.08 -10.61 -7.31
N THR A 219 3.92 -10.25 -6.06
CA THR A 219 2.69 -10.42 -5.29
C THR A 219 2.35 -9.10 -4.61
N ARG A 220 1.09 -8.73 -4.52
CA ARG A 220 0.63 -7.50 -3.88
C ARG A 220 0.76 -7.60 -2.36
N TYR A 221 1.07 -6.48 -1.72
CA TYR A 221 1.14 -6.37 -0.25
C TYR A 221 0.37 -5.18 0.30
N HIS A 222 0.12 -4.18 -0.53
CA HIS A 222 -0.58 -2.98 -0.11
C HIS A 222 -1.26 -2.32 -1.34
N PRO A 223 -2.42 -1.62 -1.18
CA PRO A 223 -3.05 -0.91 -2.29
C PRO A 223 -2.11 0.06 -3.00
N PHE A 224 -1.24 0.71 -2.24
CA PHE A 224 -0.27 1.70 -2.73
C PHE A 224 1.16 1.16 -2.76
N ASP A 225 1.36 -0.13 -2.96
CA ASP A 225 2.68 -0.70 -3.25
C ASP A 225 3.19 -0.27 -4.64
N LEU A 226 4.42 -0.67 -4.96
CA LEU A 226 5.02 -0.38 -6.27
C LEU A 226 4.13 -0.88 -7.42
N TYR A 227 3.63 -2.11 -7.31
CA TYR A 227 2.83 -2.72 -8.37
C TYR A 227 1.47 -2.04 -8.54
N GLY A 228 0.84 -1.58 -7.45
CA GLY A 228 -0.38 -0.77 -7.52
C GLY A 228 -0.15 0.54 -8.25
N SER A 229 0.96 1.22 -7.97
CA SER A 229 1.31 2.47 -8.64
C SER A 229 1.59 2.27 -10.14
N GLU A 230 2.24 1.17 -10.52
CA GLU A 230 2.45 0.84 -11.94
C GLU A 230 1.12 0.50 -12.63
N LEU A 231 0.21 -0.28 -11.97
CA LEU A 231 -1.12 -0.59 -12.50
C LEU A 231 -1.98 0.66 -12.75
N GLU A 232 -1.91 1.65 -11.85
CA GLU A 232 -2.64 2.92 -11.99
C GLU A 232 -2.14 3.78 -13.15
N THR A 233 -0.83 3.74 -13.43
CA THR A 233 -0.17 4.66 -14.39
C THR A 233 0.15 4.01 -15.73
N MET A 234 -0.02 2.69 -15.87
CA MET A 234 0.33 1.97 -17.08
C MET A 234 -0.51 2.42 -18.29
N ASN A 235 0.17 2.54 -19.44
CA ASN A 235 -0.51 2.70 -20.70
C ASN A 235 -0.81 1.32 -21.32
N PRO A 236 -2.08 0.90 -21.45
CA PRO A 236 -2.44 -0.43 -21.98
C PRO A 236 -1.86 -0.72 -23.38
N ALA A 237 -1.59 0.30 -24.20
CA ALA A 237 -0.97 0.10 -25.50
C ALA A 237 0.52 -0.31 -25.45
N LYS A 238 1.16 -0.14 -24.28
CA LYS A 238 2.59 -0.45 -24.09
C LYS A 238 2.83 -1.61 -23.12
N TRP A 239 1.79 -2.08 -22.44
CA TRP A 239 1.87 -3.10 -21.41
C TRP A 239 1.02 -4.33 -21.73
N LYS A 240 1.56 -5.51 -21.44
CA LYS A 240 0.79 -6.74 -21.19
C LYS A 240 0.76 -6.96 -19.69
N CYS A 241 -0.42 -7.23 -19.13
CA CYS A 241 -0.59 -7.42 -17.70
C CYS A 241 -1.44 -8.66 -17.42
N LEU A 242 -1.02 -9.45 -16.43
CA LEU A 242 -1.76 -10.57 -15.88
C LEU A 242 -1.76 -10.43 -14.36
N VAL A 243 -2.95 -10.39 -13.77
CA VAL A 243 -3.15 -10.40 -12.31
C VAL A 243 -4.13 -11.52 -11.99
N ARG A 244 -3.73 -12.47 -11.15
CA ARG A 244 -4.59 -13.61 -10.77
C ARG A 244 -4.63 -13.77 -9.25
N GLY A 245 -5.76 -14.28 -8.76
CA GLY A 245 -5.91 -14.81 -7.40
C GLY A 245 -5.75 -16.34 -7.37
N SER A 246 -5.69 -16.91 -6.17
CA SER A 246 -5.66 -18.35 -5.95
C SER A 246 -7.00 -19.03 -6.21
N LEU A 247 -8.09 -18.25 -6.13
CA LEU A 247 -9.44 -18.74 -6.34
C LEU A 247 -10.30 -17.70 -7.08
N THR A 248 -11.35 -18.20 -7.73
CA THR A 248 -12.36 -17.39 -8.42
C THR A 248 -13.75 -17.84 -7.97
N LEU A 249 -14.56 -16.90 -7.46
CA LEU A 249 -15.95 -17.17 -7.09
C LEU A 249 -16.80 -17.36 -8.35
N LYS A 250 -17.65 -18.40 -8.36
CA LYS A 250 -18.58 -18.67 -9.47
C LYS A 250 -19.65 -17.59 -9.63
N SER A 251 -19.97 -16.87 -8.55
CA SER A 251 -20.85 -15.70 -8.58
C SER A 251 -20.25 -14.51 -9.34
N GLY A 252 -18.92 -14.47 -9.53
CA GLY A 252 -18.18 -13.31 -10.04
C GLY A 252 -18.03 -12.17 -9.03
N GLU A 253 -18.51 -12.36 -7.81
CA GLU A 253 -18.36 -11.39 -6.74
C GLU A 253 -16.94 -11.40 -6.15
N ARG A 254 -16.65 -10.37 -5.37
CA ARG A 254 -15.38 -10.27 -4.65
C ARG A 254 -15.47 -11.05 -3.34
N LEU A 255 -14.38 -11.73 -2.98
CA LEU A 255 -14.26 -12.38 -1.69
C LEU A 255 -14.29 -11.31 -0.58
N VAL A 256 -15.07 -11.58 0.47
CA VAL A 256 -15.23 -10.68 1.63
C VAL A 256 -14.84 -11.38 2.92
N ALA A 257 -14.52 -10.60 3.96
CA ALA A 257 -14.23 -11.14 5.29
C ALA A 257 -15.46 -11.85 5.87
N GLY A 258 -15.23 -12.90 6.64
CA GLY A 258 -16.27 -13.65 7.34
C GLY A 258 -16.13 -15.14 7.10
N GLU A 259 -16.99 -15.73 6.30
CA GLU A 259 -16.99 -17.16 6.01
C GLU A 259 -16.25 -17.46 4.70
N PHE A 260 -15.34 -18.44 4.73
CA PHE A 260 -14.67 -18.90 3.53
C PHE A 260 -15.68 -19.62 2.63
N PRO A 261 -15.72 -19.31 1.32
CA PRO A 261 -16.71 -19.87 0.41
C PRO A 261 -16.61 -21.41 0.35
N ARG A 262 -17.74 -22.08 0.12
CA ARG A 262 -17.76 -23.53 -0.05
C ARG A 262 -17.07 -23.92 -1.37
N GLU A 263 -16.55 -25.12 -1.42
CA GLU A 263 -15.84 -25.65 -2.59
C GLU A 263 -16.70 -25.65 -3.86
N ASP A 264 -18.03 -25.86 -3.73
CA ASP A 264 -18.97 -25.81 -4.86
C ASP A 264 -19.29 -24.38 -5.35
N GLU A 265 -18.94 -23.35 -4.59
CA GLU A 265 -19.16 -21.93 -4.91
C GLU A 265 -17.97 -21.26 -5.62
N MET A 266 -16.82 -21.94 -5.71
CA MET A 266 -15.61 -21.39 -6.29
C MET A 266 -14.87 -22.36 -7.21
N THR A 267 -13.84 -21.82 -7.88
CA THR A 267 -12.79 -22.58 -8.54
C THR A 267 -11.47 -22.26 -7.85
N VAL A 268 -10.72 -23.28 -7.47
CA VAL A 268 -9.34 -23.13 -6.98
C VAL A 268 -8.40 -23.16 -8.19
N ASP A 269 -7.85 -22.01 -8.55
CA ASP A 269 -7.15 -21.83 -9.82
C ASP A 269 -5.78 -22.56 -9.86
N PHE A 270 -5.15 -22.74 -8.70
CA PHE A 270 -3.84 -23.39 -8.56
C PHE A 270 -3.89 -24.66 -7.71
N GLY A 271 -5.05 -25.30 -7.55
CA GLY A 271 -5.27 -26.42 -6.63
C GLY A 271 -4.43 -27.69 -6.87
N GLU A 272 -3.75 -27.79 -8.03
CA GLU A 272 -2.80 -28.87 -8.31
C GLU A 272 -1.42 -28.66 -7.68
N LEU A 273 -1.13 -27.43 -7.25
CA LEU A 273 0.15 -27.11 -6.61
C LEU A 273 0.07 -27.42 -5.12
N ARG A 274 1.19 -27.86 -4.58
CA ARG A 274 1.31 -28.14 -3.15
C ARG A 274 0.96 -26.90 -2.31
N GLU A 275 0.15 -27.12 -1.28
CA GLU A 275 -0.31 -26.07 -0.35
C GLU A 275 -1.14 -24.96 -1.02
N MET A 276 -1.79 -25.26 -2.17
CA MET A 276 -2.71 -24.37 -2.88
C MET A 276 -4.10 -25.01 -3.06
N ASP A 277 -4.35 -26.15 -2.39
CA ASP A 277 -5.65 -26.81 -2.36
C ASP A 277 -6.66 -26.03 -1.49
N TYR A 278 -7.94 -26.43 -1.58
CA TYR A 278 -9.06 -25.81 -0.87
C TYR A 278 -8.80 -25.67 0.64
N GLU A 279 -8.35 -26.76 1.29
CA GLU A 279 -8.13 -26.78 2.73
C GLU A 279 -7.00 -25.82 3.15
N SER A 280 -5.89 -25.87 2.42
CA SER A 280 -4.74 -24.98 2.65
C SER A 280 -5.11 -23.50 2.48
N LEU A 281 -5.90 -23.16 1.47
CA LEU A 281 -6.36 -21.78 1.24
C LEU A 281 -7.35 -21.33 2.31
N ARG A 282 -8.26 -22.22 2.75
CA ARG A 282 -9.19 -21.95 3.85
C ARG A 282 -8.46 -21.66 5.16
N ASP A 283 -7.46 -22.48 5.49
CA ASP A 283 -6.67 -22.30 6.70
C ASP A 283 -5.90 -20.97 6.68
N LEU A 284 -5.32 -20.60 5.54
CA LEU A 284 -4.66 -19.29 5.36
C LEU A 284 -5.65 -18.12 5.49
N PHE A 285 -6.86 -18.26 4.96
CA PHE A 285 -7.90 -17.24 5.04
C PHE A 285 -8.31 -16.95 6.50
N TYR A 286 -8.51 -18.00 7.30
CA TYR A 286 -8.87 -17.83 8.71
C TYR A 286 -7.68 -17.45 9.59
N ALA A 287 -6.45 -17.78 9.20
CA ALA A 287 -5.26 -17.39 9.95
C ALA A 287 -4.99 -15.89 9.88
N ASP A 288 -5.10 -15.29 8.67
CA ASP A 288 -4.87 -13.87 8.44
C ASP A 288 -5.53 -13.44 7.11
N TYR A 289 -6.76 -12.93 7.23
CA TYR A 289 -7.56 -12.51 6.07
C TYR A 289 -6.89 -11.42 5.24
N GLU A 290 -6.27 -10.41 5.88
CA GLU A 290 -5.63 -9.30 5.17
C GLU A 290 -4.42 -9.78 4.37
N THR A 291 -3.57 -10.60 4.98
CA THR A 291 -2.44 -11.23 4.29
C THR A 291 -2.92 -12.17 3.18
N PHE A 292 -3.99 -12.92 3.39
CA PHE A 292 -4.59 -13.78 2.37
C PHE A 292 -5.04 -12.96 1.15
N MET A 293 -5.78 -11.88 1.37
CA MET A 293 -6.25 -11.02 0.28
C MET A 293 -5.10 -10.39 -0.50
N CYS A 294 -4.04 -9.98 0.18
CA CYS A 294 -2.82 -9.48 -0.47
C CYS A 294 -2.09 -10.58 -1.26
N GLN A 295 -1.72 -11.67 -0.58
CA GLN A 295 -0.72 -12.62 -1.10
C GLN A 295 -1.33 -13.76 -1.92
N GLN A 296 -2.59 -14.13 -1.64
CA GLN A 296 -3.28 -15.18 -2.37
C GLN A 296 -4.26 -14.62 -3.41
N MET A 297 -4.87 -13.48 -3.15
CA MET A 297 -5.84 -12.90 -4.09
C MET A 297 -5.25 -11.77 -4.95
N ASN A 298 -4.05 -11.28 -4.65
CA ASN A 298 -3.49 -10.05 -5.25
C ASN A 298 -4.44 -8.85 -5.15
N ASP A 299 -5.32 -8.87 -4.13
CA ASP A 299 -6.37 -7.89 -3.87
C ASP A 299 -6.20 -7.22 -2.49
N PRO A 300 -5.23 -6.33 -2.32
CA PRO A 300 -4.97 -5.68 -1.04
C PRO A 300 -6.12 -4.78 -0.56
N MET A 301 -7.04 -4.40 -1.43
CA MET A 301 -8.24 -3.66 -1.02
C MET A 301 -9.28 -4.57 -0.37
N GLY A 302 -9.28 -5.86 -0.68
CA GLY A 302 -10.22 -6.83 -0.09
C GLY A 302 -9.96 -7.09 1.39
N GLY A 303 -8.70 -6.97 1.84
CA GLY A 303 -8.31 -7.13 3.25
C GLY A 303 -8.55 -5.89 4.11
N ALA A 304 -8.73 -4.72 3.52
CA ALA A 304 -8.88 -3.50 4.26
C ALA A 304 -10.27 -3.39 4.90
N VAL A 305 -10.33 -3.11 6.20
CA VAL A 305 -11.56 -2.67 6.85
C VAL A 305 -11.92 -1.29 6.31
N VAL A 306 -12.78 -1.27 5.29
CA VAL A 306 -13.20 -0.03 4.64
C VAL A 306 -14.18 0.70 5.57
N THR A 307 -13.72 1.76 6.24
CA THR A 307 -14.58 2.61 7.07
C THR A 307 -15.56 3.41 6.21
N PHE A 308 -15.08 3.97 5.09
CA PHE A 308 -15.90 4.79 4.19
C PHE A 308 -16.01 4.13 2.82
N THR A 309 -17.22 3.70 2.42
CA THR A 309 -17.45 3.03 1.13
C THR A 309 -17.73 4.01 0.01
N GLU A 310 -17.53 3.59 -1.26
CA GLU A 310 -17.93 4.37 -2.43
C GLU A 310 -19.42 4.73 -2.42
N ALA A 311 -20.27 3.82 -1.96
CA ALA A 311 -21.70 4.06 -1.84
C ALA A 311 -22.00 5.18 -0.81
N MET A 312 -21.32 5.16 0.35
CA MET A 312 -21.43 6.23 1.35
C MET A 312 -20.95 7.56 0.80
N TRP A 313 -19.80 7.55 0.09
CA TRP A 313 -19.26 8.75 -0.54
C TRP A 313 -20.22 9.34 -1.56
N ALA A 314 -20.77 8.51 -2.46
CA ALA A 314 -21.73 8.93 -3.47
C ALA A 314 -23.03 9.50 -2.84
N ALA A 315 -23.52 8.86 -1.78
CA ALA A 315 -24.71 9.31 -1.06
C ALA A 315 -24.48 10.62 -0.27
N ALA A 316 -23.24 10.91 0.13
CA ALA A 316 -22.88 12.12 0.87
C ALA A 316 -22.60 13.33 -0.04
N GLN A 317 -22.60 13.18 -1.36
CA GLN A 317 -22.41 14.30 -2.27
C GLN A 317 -23.69 15.15 -2.39
N MET A 318 -23.52 16.46 -2.44
CA MET A 318 -24.62 17.42 -2.56
C MET A 318 -24.25 18.55 -3.51
N ASP A 319 -25.21 18.92 -4.38
CA ASP A 319 -25.07 20.09 -5.24
C ASP A 319 -25.00 21.36 -4.41
N GLU A 320 -24.05 22.22 -4.74
CA GLU A 320 -23.81 23.47 -3.98
C GLU A 320 -25.03 24.34 -3.81
N GLU A 321 -25.92 24.38 -4.82
CA GLU A 321 -27.18 25.14 -4.80
C GLU A 321 -28.15 24.65 -3.72
N ARG A 322 -27.99 23.41 -3.24
CA ARG A 322 -28.79 22.83 -2.16
C ARG A 322 -28.18 23.02 -0.78
N ILE A 323 -26.91 23.51 -0.71
CA ILE A 323 -26.27 23.82 0.56
C ILE A 323 -26.79 25.13 1.08
N PRO A 324 -27.28 25.20 2.32
CA PRO A 324 -27.77 26.46 2.90
C PRO A 324 -26.72 27.56 2.85
N PRO A 325 -27.03 28.76 2.35
CA PRO A 325 -26.06 29.85 2.20
C PRO A 325 -25.63 30.45 3.55
N VAL A 326 -26.44 30.30 4.58
CA VAL A 326 -26.19 30.87 5.92
C VAL A 326 -25.95 29.75 6.93
N GLY A 327 -24.88 29.89 7.71
CA GLY A 327 -24.48 28.96 8.76
C GLY A 327 -23.12 29.34 9.29
N GLU A 328 -22.72 28.81 10.46
CA GLU A 328 -21.38 28.98 10.96
C GLU A 328 -20.38 28.28 10.03
N THR A 329 -19.45 29.03 9.43
CA THR A 329 -18.49 28.52 8.45
C THR A 329 -17.09 28.59 9.05
N LEU A 330 -16.45 27.45 9.20
CA LEU A 330 -15.14 27.29 9.83
C LEU A 330 -14.14 26.68 8.84
N LEU A 331 -12.95 27.27 8.79
CA LEU A 331 -11.80 26.69 8.11
C LEU A 331 -10.98 25.91 9.12
N TYR A 332 -10.93 24.60 9.00
CA TYR A 332 -10.01 23.75 9.73
C TYR A 332 -8.72 23.63 8.94
N TRP A 333 -7.57 23.83 9.61
CA TRP A 333 -6.27 23.75 8.93
C TRP A 333 -5.26 23.01 9.81
N ARG A 334 -4.59 22.05 9.20
CA ARG A 334 -3.47 21.32 9.75
C ARG A 334 -2.21 21.74 9.04
N ALA A 335 -1.31 22.41 9.75
CA ALA A 335 0.00 22.77 9.25
C ALA A 335 1.03 21.68 9.56
N PRO A 336 2.06 21.49 8.72
CA PRO A 336 3.20 20.65 9.07
C PRO A 336 3.85 21.17 10.35
N TYR A 337 4.14 20.27 11.29
CA TYR A 337 4.85 20.64 12.52
C TYR A 337 6.28 20.08 12.48
N GLY A 338 7.24 20.94 12.87
CA GLY A 338 8.66 20.63 12.88
C GLY A 338 9.08 19.85 14.11
N GLY A 339 9.90 18.82 13.93
CA GLY A 339 10.56 18.10 15.04
C GLY A 339 11.17 16.77 14.64
N LYS A 340 10.77 16.22 13.49
CA LYS A 340 11.48 15.09 12.87
C LYS A 340 11.85 15.50 11.44
N PRO A 341 13.05 15.11 10.94
CA PRO A 341 13.37 15.28 9.52
C PRO A 341 12.56 14.28 8.73
N VAL A 342 11.26 14.44 8.70
CA VAL A 342 10.34 13.60 8.02
C VAL A 342 9.75 14.42 6.91
N MET A 343 9.98 13.96 5.68
CA MET A 343 9.20 14.15 4.48
C MET A 343 8.20 15.30 4.52
N ALA A 344 8.14 16.06 3.46
CA ALA A 344 7.19 17.14 3.27
C ALA A 344 5.80 16.71 3.74
N THR A 345 5.50 16.98 4.99
CA THR A 345 4.15 16.91 5.50
C THR A 345 3.38 18.00 4.79
N TYR A 346 2.25 17.62 4.23
CA TYR A 346 1.39 18.56 3.55
C TYR A 346 0.70 19.48 4.55
N ASP A 347 0.48 20.71 4.14
CA ASP A 347 -0.60 21.52 4.66
C ASP A 347 -1.92 20.91 4.17
N GLU A 348 -2.84 20.68 5.05
CA GLU A 348 -4.17 20.13 4.71
C GLU A 348 -5.24 20.93 5.43
N GLY A 349 -6.36 21.15 4.76
CA GLY A 349 -7.45 21.94 5.31
C GLY A 349 -8.81 21.55 4.77
N ALA A 350 -9.86 21.92 5.50
CA ALA A 350 -11.24 21.74 5.08
C ALA A 350 -12.11 22.92 5.52
N MET A 351 -12.95 23.42 4.61
CA MET A 351 -13.96 24.42 4.90
C MET A 351 -15.29 23.73 5.22
N VAL A 352 -15.79 23.92 6.41
CA VAL A 352 -17.00 23.26 6.88
C VAL A 352 -18.03 24.32 7.32
N ARG A 353 -19.25 24.21 6.78
CA ARG A 353 -20.40 25.01 7.22
C ARG A 353 -21.32 24.16 8.07
N VAL A 354 -21.69 24.67 9.23
CA VAL A 354 -22.59 24.01 10.17
C VAL A 354 -23.97 24.65 10.11
N VAL A 355 -25.01 23.88 9.78
CA VAL A 355 -26.39 24.34 9.72
C VAL A 355 -27.31 23.28 10.32
N ASN A 356 -28.05 23.64 11.36
CA ASN A 356 -29.01 22.75 12.02
C ASN A 356 -28.44 21.37 12.39
N GLY A 357 -27.17 21.33 12.85
CA GLY A 357 -26.50 20.10 13.23
C GLY A 357 -25.97 19.26 12.04
N LYS A 358 -26.12 19.71 10.82
CA LYS A 358 -25.50 19.10 9.62
C LYS A 358 -24.20 19.81 9.27
N LEU A 359 -23.25 19.05 8.78
CA LEU A 359 -21.95 19.52 8.32
C LEU A 359 -21.91 19.49 6.79
N PHE A 360 -21.59 20.62 6.19
CA PHE A 360 -21.41 20.77 4.76
C PHE A 360 -19.96 21.12 4.47
N VAL A 361 -19.21 20.19 3.87
CA VAL A 361 -17.83 20.42 3.43
C VAL A 361 -17.88 21.18 2.11
N LEU A 362 -17.48 22.44 2.13
CA LEU A 362 -17.55 23.35 0.98
C LEU A 362 -16.32 23.25 0.09
N ASP A 363 -15.14 23.08 0.69
CA ASP A 363 -13.87 22.88 -0.03
C ASP A 363 -12.84 22.18 0.87
N ALA A 364 -11.77 21.66 0.26
CA ALA A 364 -10.64 21.07 0.96
C ALA A 364 -9.32 21.47 0.27
N TRP A 365 -8.22 21.38 0.99
CA TRP A 365 -6.88 21.75 0.48
C TRP A 365 -5.84 20.70 0.89
N LYS A 366 -4.92 20.46 -0.03
CA LYS A 366 -3.69 19.72 0.22
C LYS A 366 -2.56 20.36 -0.57
N GLY A 367 -1.43 20.66 0.09
CA GLY A 367 -0.28 21.26 -0.59
C GLY A 367 0.92 21.43 0.32
N ILE A 368 2.05 21.80 -0.26
CA ILE A 368 3.26 22.18 0.47
C ILE A 368 3.43 23.68 0.28
N TYR A 369 3.29 24.43 1.37
CA TYR A 369 3.37 25.89 1.32
C TYR A 369 4.52 26.42 2.18
N SER A 370 5.19 27.46 1.70
CA SER A 370 6.03 28.30 2.57
C SER A 370 5.14 29.01 3.62
N PRO A 371 5.70 29.46 4.77
CA PRO A 371 4.89 30.16 5.78
C PRO A 371 4.05 31.30 5.21
N THR A 372 4.64 32.15 4.37
CA THR A 372 3.93 33.28 3.73
C THR A 372 2.85 32.79 2.76
N ALA A 373 3.15 31.80 1.91
CA ALA A 373 2.18 31.24 0.98
C ALA A 373 1.01 30.55 1.70
N ARG A 374 1.29 29.88 2.84
CA ARG A 374 0.27 29.31 3.72
C ARG A 374 -0.67 30.37 4.26
N ALA A 375 -0.13 31.46 4.84
CA ALA A 375 -0.95 32.55 5.35
C ALA A 375 -1.82 33.17 4.25
N THR A 376 -1.25 33.42 3.06
CA THR A 376 -1.98 33.92 1.89
C THR A 376 -3.11 32.98 1.49
N LYS A 377 -2.83 31.65 1.42
CA LYS A 377 -3.82 30.65 1.04
C LYS A 377 -4.97 30.55 2.04
N ILE A 378 -4.67 30.57 3.34
CA ILE A 378 -5.66 30.55 4.42
C ILE A 378 -6.57 31.78 4.36
N VAL A 379 -5.99 33.00 4.30
CA VAL A 379 -6.78 34.24 4.26
C VAL A 379 -7.65 34.31 3.00
N GLN A 380 -7.11 33.86 1.85
CA GLN A 380 -7.87 33.79 0.61
C GLN A 380 -9.04 32.82 0.73
N ALA A 381 -8.82 31.60 1.23
CA ALA A 381 -9.86 30.60 1.42
C ALA A 381 -10.97 31.10 2.37
N MET A 382 -10.59 31.73 3.49
CA MET A 382 -11.55 32.34 4.40
C MET A 382 -12.35 33.45 3.75
N LYS A 383 -11.77 34.22 2.84
CA LYS A 383 -12.46 35.29 2.10
C LYS A 383 -13.41 34.73 1.06
N GLU A 384 -12.99 33.72 0.28
CA GLU A 384 -13.81 33.10 -0.76
C GLU A 384 -15.08 32.45 -0.20
N HIS A 385 -14.99 31.83 0.97
CA HIS A 385 -16.11 31.13 1.61
C HIS A 385 -16.75 31.89 2.78
N GLU A 386 -16.36 33.14 3.01
CA GLU A 386 -16.88 34.01 4.10
C GLU A 386 -16.75 33.32 5.49
N ALA A 387 -15.65 32.61 5.74
CA ALA A 387 -15.48 31.85 6.97
C ALA A 387 -15.43 32.73 8.21
N ASP A 388 -16.10 32.32 9.28
CA ASP A 388 -16.21 33.06 10.56
C ASP A 388 -14.91 32.94 11.38
N ALA A 389 -14.24 31.79 11.32
CA ALA A 389 -12.99 31.54 12.04
C ALA A 389 -12.11 30.49 11.34
N LEU A 390 -10.82 30.57 11.66
CA LEU A 390 -9.83 29.52 11.40
C LEU A 390 -9.64 28.69 12.67
N VAL A 391 -9.75 27.38 12.55
CA VAL A 391 -9.44 26.40 13.59
C VAL A 391 -8.12 25.72 13.25
N ILE A 392 -7.13 25.81 14.13
CA ILE A 392 -5.79 25.27 13.92
C ILE A 392 -5.25 24.61 15.18
N GLU A 393 -4.49 23.52 15.02
CA GLU A 393 -3.86 22.84 16.14
C GLU A 393 -2.67 23.63 16.69
N ALA A 394 -2.54 23.68 18.01
CA ALA A 394 -1.40 24.24 18.71
C ALA A 394 -0.21 23.24 18.73
N ALA A 395 0.23 22.79 17.56
CA ALA A 395 1.35 21.88 17.41
C ALA A 395 2.70 22.61 17.54
N PRO A 396 3.80 21.92 17.93
CA PRO A 396 5.14 22.50 17.93
C PRO A 396 5.50 23.07 16.55
N GLY A 397 5.93 24.35 16.51
CA GLY A 397 6.28 25.06 15.27
C GLY A 397 5.09 25.81 14.61
N THR A 398 3.88 25.72 15.16
CA THR A 398 2.72 26.49 14.67
C THR A 398 2.59 27.88 15.31
N GLU A 399 3.42 28.21 16.31
CA GLU A 399 3.37 29.47 17.09
C GLU A 399 3.51 30.71 16.20
N PHE A 400 4.30 30.59 15.14
CA PHE A 400 4.58 31.69 14.22
C PHE A 400 3.46 31.97 13.23
N ILE A 401 2.57 31.00 13.00
CA ILE A 401 1.46 31.11 12.01
C ILE A 401 0.54 32.30 12.37
N GLY A 402 0.32 32.53 13.66
CA GLY A 402 -0.54 33.63 14.12
C GLY A 402 -0.03 35.04 13.73
N ALA A 403 1.27 35.22 13.66
CA ALA A 403 1.86 36.48 13.22
C ALA A 403 1.73 36.67 11.70
N ASP A 404 2.02 35.60 10.93
CA ASP A 404 1.90 35.63 9.47
C ASP A 404 0.44 35.85 9.03
N LEU A 405 -0.53 35.23 9.69
CA LEU A 405 -1.94 35.43 9.45
C LEU A 405 -2.42 36.86 9.74
N ARG A 406 -1.93 37.49 10.83
CA ARG A 406 -2.25 38.87 11.13
C ARG A 406 -1.72 39.83 10.06
N ASN A 407 -0.46 39.66 9.67
CA ASN A 407 0.17 40.46 8.64
C ASN A 407 -0.56 40.32 7.29
N GLU A 408 -0.88 39.10 6.90
CA GLU A 408 -1.56 38.86 5.66
C GLU A 408 -3.03 39.32 5.70
N GLY A 409 -3.69 39.16 6.85
CA GLY A 409 -5.05 39.68 7.07
C GLY A 409 -5.12 41.20 6.90
N LEU A 410 -4.13 41.93 7.47
CA LEU A 410 -4.01 43.37 7.26
C LEU A 410 -3.79 43.72 5.79
N ARG A 411 -2.92 42.99 5.09
CA ARG A 411 -2.64 43.18 3.65
C ARG A 411 -3.89 42.97 2.78
N GLN A 412 -4.73 41.99 3.14
CA GLN A 412 -5.96 41.67 2.40
C GLN A 412 -7.23 42.36 2.94
N ASN A 413 -7.09 43.26 3.91
CA ASN A 413 -8.16 43.98 4.60
C ASN A 413 -9.21 43.03 5.19
N ARG A 414 -8.77 41.97 5.86
CA ARG A 414 -9.61 40.98 6.51
C ARG A 414 -9.08 40.62 7.91
N SER A 415 -9.93 40.73 8.91
CA SER A 415 -9.64 40.20 10.24
C SER A 415 -9.72 38.65 10.21
N VAL A 416 -8.71 38.00 10.77
CA VAL A 416 -8.67 36.54 10.90
C VAL A 416 -8.86 36.18 12.37
N ARG A 417 -10.01 35.61 12.69
CA ARG A 417 -10.27 35.03 14.01
C ARG A 417 -9.68 33.62 14.04
N VAL A 418 -8.69 33.39 14.90
CA VAL A 418 -8.02 32.09 15.06
C VAL A 418 -8.50 31.43 16.34
N GLN A 419 -8.96 30.19 16.24
CA GLN A 419 -9.29 29.30 17.35
C GLN A 419 -8.21 28.22 17.44
N TRP A 420 -7.47 28.24 18.53
CA TRP A 420 -6.45 27.23 18.79
C TRP A 420 -7.06 26.02 19.49
N VAL A 421 -6.86 24.84 18.94
CA VAL A 421 -7.27 23.58 19.55
C VAL A 421 -6.07 22.78 20.00
N PRO A 422 -6.18 21.98 21.07
CA PRO A 422 -5.06 21.16 21.55
C PRO A 422 -4.51 20.25 20.46
N PHE A 423 -3.18 20.13 20.43
CA PHE A 423 -2.51 19.15 19.60
C PHE A 423 -2.71 17.73 20.19
N GLU A 424 -3.07 16.79 19.36
CA GLU A 424 -3.23 15.40 19.74
C GLU A 424 -2.07 14.57 19.21
N GLU A 425 -1.22 14.08 20.11
CA GLU A 425 -0.05 13.27 19.77
C GLU A 425 -0.41 11.77 19.58
N ASP A 426 -1.49 11.29 20.20
CA ASP A 426 -1.90 9.90 20.13
C ASP A 426 -2.67 9.61 18.83
N ASP A 427 -2.04 8.86 17.95
CA ASP A 427 -2.63 8.47 16.66
C ASP A 427 -3.91 7.63 16.83
N HIS A 428 -4.04 6.84 17.89
CA HIS A 428 -5.27 6.07 18.15
C HIS A 428 -6.45 6.98 18.50
N VAL A 429 -6.21 8.02 19.30
CA VAL A 429 -7.21 9.04 19.62
C VAL A 429 -7.63 9.80 18.36
N ARG A 430 -6.66 10.16 17.51
CA ARG A 430 -6.92 10.82 16.22
C ARG A 430 -7.75 9.93 15.28
N LEU A 431 -7.35 8.67 15.11
CA LEU A 431 -8.09 7.71 14.29
C LEU A 431 -9.51 7.49 14.83
N GLY A 432 -9.68 7.37 16.13
CA GLY A 432 -10.98 7.27 16.79
C GLY A 432 -11.88 8.48 16.49
N ARG A 433 -11.30 9.71 16.50
CA ARG A 433 -12.04 10.92 16.11
C ARG A 433 -12.43 10.89 14.63
N MET A 434 -11.51 10.54 13.74
CA MET A 434 -11.78 10.48 12.30
C MET A 434 -12.89 9.47 11.97
N LYS A 435 -12.95 8.34 12.65
CA LYS A 435 -14.04 7.36 12.50
C LYS A 435 -15.43 7.90 12.85
N LYS A 436 -15.54 8.97 13.65
CA LYS A 436 -16.85 9.61 13.94
C LYS A 436 -17.52 10.19 12.70
N ALA A 437 -16.78 10.44 11.62
CA ALA A 437 -17.36 10.90 10.36
C ALA A 437 -18.23 9.82 9.69
N GLU A 438 -17.96 8.52 9.92
CA GLU A 438 -18.69 7.41 9.31
C GLU A 438 -20.19 7.41 9.66
N PRO A 439 -20.60 7.39 10.94
CA PRO A 439 -22.02 7.41 11.28
C PRO A 439 -22.72 8.70 10.81
N LEU A 440 -22.01 9.84 10.77
CA LEU A 440 -22.56 11.08 10.25
C LEU A 440 -22.81 11.03 8.73
N MET A 441 -21.90 10.41 7.98
CA MET A 441 -22.12 10.17 6.54
C MET A 441 -23.31 9.23 6.31
N LYS A 442 -23.41 8.12 7.05
CA LYS A 442 -24.54 7.19 6.97
C LYS A 442 -25.88 7.85 7.30
N ALA A 443 -25.88 8.76 8.27
CA ALA A 443 -27.07 9.50 8.68
C ALA A 443 -27.42 10.71 7.76
N GLY A 444 -26.62 10.99 6.73
CA GLY A 444 -26.80 12.18 5.89
C GLY A 444 -26.58 13.50 6.64
N MET A 445 -25.76 13.48 7.69
CA MET A 445 -25.39 14.62 8.51
C MET A 445 -24.04 15.24 8.12
N LEU A 446 -23.20 14.52 7.38
CA LEU A 446 -21.95 14.99 6.79
C LEU A 446 -22.07 14.88 5.27
N LEU A 447 -22.02 16.02 4.60
CA LEU A 447 -22.28 16.16 3.17
C LEU A 447 -21.15 16.96 2.50
N PHE A 448 -20.86 16.68 1.23
CA PHE A 448 -19.74 17.24 0.47
C PHE A 448 -20.26 17.97 -0.77
N SER A 449 -19.80 19.21 -0.99
CA SER A 449 -20.11 19.95 -2.21
C SER A 449 -19.53 19.28 -3.44
N THR A 450 -20.32 19.07 -4.49
CA THR A 450 -19.85 18.55 -5.78
C THR A 450 -18.96 19.54 -6.53
N ARG A 451 -18.94 20.82 -6.14
CA ARG A 451 -18.11 21.88 -6.74
C ARG A 451 -16.78 22.15 -6.02
N MET A 452 -16.43 21.31 -5.03
CA MET A 452 -15.12 21.43 -4.35
C MET A 452 -13.98 21.40 -5.35
N LYS A 453 -13.03 22.34 -5.24
CA LYS A 453 -11.83 22.37 -6.10
C LYS A 453 -10.96 21.12 -5.90
N HIS A 454 -10.89 20.59 -4.68
CA HIS A 454 -10.08 19.44 -4.28
C HIS A 454 -10.93 18.20 -3.93
N LEU A 455 -12.04 18.01 -4.63
CA LEU A 455 -12.96 16.89 -4.39
C LEU A 455 -12.27 15.54 -4.54
N ALA A 456 -11.38 15.40 -5.53
CA ALA A 456 -10.64 14.16 -5.78
C ALA A 456 -9.69 13.79 -4.64
N ASP A 457 -8.95 14.77 -4.08
CA ASP A 457 -8.05 14.54 -2.94
C ASP A 457 -8.85 14.18 -1.69
N CYS A 458 -9.95 14.87 -1.43
CA CYS A 458 -10.85 14.59 -0.33
C CYS A 458 -11.43 13.17 -0.43
N ARG A 459 -11.99 12.79 -1.59
CA ARG A 459 -12.48 11.44 -1.86
C ARG A 459 -11.38 10.40 -1.63
N LYS A 460 -10.18 10.63 -2.17
CA LYS A 460 -9.05 9.71 -2.04
C LYS A 460 -8.73 9.41 -0.57
N GLN A 461 -8.71 10.43 0.31
CA GLN A 461 -8.43 10.23 1.72
C GLN A 461 -9.57 9.51 2.45
N PHE A 462 -10.84 9.78 2.12
CA PHE A 462 -11.98 9.07 2.71
C PHE A 462 -12.02 7.60 2.29
N ILE A 463 -11.99 7.31 1.00
CA ILE A 463 -12.09 5.93 0.48
C ILE A 463 -10.91 5.06 0.91
N ASN A 464 -9.73 5.67 1.06
CA ASN A 464 -8.52 4.96 1.48
C ASN A 464 -8.17 5.22 2.97
N PHE A 465 -9.16 5.62 3.76
CA PHE A 465 -8.97 5.86 5.19
C PHE A 465 -8.48 4.59 5.91
N GLY A 466 -7.43 4.74 6.72
CA GLY A 466 -6.76 3.62 7.38
C GLY A 466 -5.68 2.93 6.54
N LEU A 467 -5.67 3.15 5.24
CA LEU A 467 -4.65 2.64 4.31
C LEU A 467 -3.57 3.68 4.00
N LEU A 468 -3.94 4.95 4.00
CA LEU A 468 -3.02 6.08 3.85
C LEU A 468 -2.62 6.62 5.21
N GLN A 469 -1.34 6.98 5.37
CA GLN A 469 -0.90 7.80 6.50
C GLN A 469 -1.35 9.27 6.34
N GLU A 470 -1.64 9.68 5.12
CA GLU A 470 -2.11 11.03 4.77
C GLU A 470 -3.63 11.11 4.91
N ASN A 471 -4.09 11.38 6.13
CA ASN A 471 -5.51 11.53 6.45
C ASN A 471 -5.84 12.94 6.98
N GLY A 472 -5.05 13.96 6.62
CA GLY A 472 -5.19 15.29 7.22
C GLY A 472 -6.46 16.01 6.84
N ILE A 473 -7.02 15.81 5.63
CA ILE A 473 -8.32 16.35 5.24
C ILE A 473 -9.42 15.69 6.09
N VAL A 474 -9.39 14.36 6.26
CA VAL A 474 -10.33 13.62 7.11
C VAL A 474 -10.20 14.08 8.56
N ASP A 475 -8.98 14.31 9.04
CA ASP A 475 -8.70 14.83 10.38
C ASP A 475 -9.29 16.23 10.57
N CYS A 476 -9.09 17.14 9.63
CA CYS A 476 -9.69 18.48 9.66
C CYS A 476 -11.23 18.41 9.71
N ILE A 477 -11.84 17.59 8.87
CA ILE A 477 -13.31 17.43 8.85
C ILE A 477 -13.81 16.78 10.14
N SER A 478 -13.07 15.80 10.67
CA SER A 478 -13.46 15.10 11.91
C SER A 478 -13.54 16.03 13.13
N ARG A 479 -12.76 17.10 13.15
CA ARG A 479 -12.85 18.11 14.22
C ARG A 479 -14.18 18.86 14.20
N ALA A 480 -14.77 19.06 13.03
CA ALA A 480 -16.11 19.65 12.93
C ALA A 480 -17.20 18.72 13.47
N THR A 481 -16.96 17.40 13.55
CA THR A 481 -17.97 16.46 14.06
C THR A 481 -18.35 16.71 15.51
N ASP A 482 -17.46 17.32 16.30
CA ASP A 482 -17.72 17.64 17.69
C ASP A 482 -18.75 18.80 17.84
N LEU A 483 -19.04 19.53 16.76
CA LEU A 483 -20.10 20.56 16.71
C LEU A 483 -21.50 19.97 16.50
N VAL A 484 -21.58 18.71 16.12
CA VAL A 484 -22.88 18.02 15.95
C VAL A 484 -23.32 17.46 17.29
N PRO A 485 -24.49 17.88 17.83
CA PRO A 485 -24.99 17.35 19.10
C PRO A 485 -25.12 15.82 19.05
N SER A 486 -24.58 15.14 20.03
CA SER A 486 -24.60 13.67 20.11
C SER A 486 -26.03 13.08 20.17
N SER A 487 -27.01 13.88 20.55
CA SER A 487 -28.43 13.51 20.54
C SER A 487 -29.03 13.34 19.12
N LEU A 488 -28.38 13.90 18.09
CA LEU A 488 -28.87 13.86 16.70
C LEU A 488 -28.35 12.66 15.90
N TRP A 489 -27.33 11.94 16.39
CA TRP A 489 -26.68 10.88 15.62
C TRP A 489 -26.29 9.61 16.41
N ARG A 490 -26.80 9.43 17.63
CA ARG A 490 -26.65 8.15 18.35
C ARG A 490 -27.36 7.04 17.59
N ALA A 491 -26.73 6.58 16.51
CA ALA A 491 -26.80 5.18 16.13
C ALA A 491 -26.02 4.38 17.18
N GLU A 492 -26.57 3.26 17.58
CA GLU A 492 -26.11 2.38 18.65
C GLU A 492 -24.57 2.25 18.65
N MET A 493 -23.94 2.83 19.67
CA MET A 493 -22.52 2.56 19.93
C MET A 493 -22.40 1.08 20.26
N THR A 494 -21.42 0.41 19.70
CA THR A 494 -21.10 -0.98 20.06
C THR A 494 -20.74 -1.06 21.56
N GLU A 495 -20.94 -2.22 22.18
CA GLU A 495 -20.57 -2.44 23.59
C GLU A 495 -19.09 -2.10 23.83
N GLU A 496 -18.20 -2.37 22.87
CA GLU A 496 -16.77 -2.06 22.95
C GLU A 496 -16.50 -0.53 22.95
N GLU A 497 -17.22 0.25 22.17
CA GLU A 497 -17.09 1.71 22.15
C GLU A 497 -17.63 2.35 23.43
N LEU A 498 -18.70 1.79 23.99
CA LEU A 498 -19.25 2.19 25.29
C LEU A 498 -18.26 1.87 26.43
N GLU A 499 -17.62 0.72 26.38
CA GLU A 499 -16.64 0.32 27.38
C GLU A 499 -15.34 1.14 27.27
N TYR A 500 -14.89 1.44 26.06
CA TYR A 500 -13.76 2.34 25.82
C TYR A 500 -14.02 3.74 26.36
N GLN A 501 -15.21 4.31 26.10
CA GLN A 501 -15.59 5.63 26.63
C GLN A 501 -15.73 5.62 28.17
N ARG A 502 -16.18 4.51 28.73
CA ARG A 502 -16.26 4.35 30.19
C ARG A 502 -14.88 4.35 30.82
N ARG A 503 -13.93 3.56 30.28
CA ARG A 503 -12.51 3.55 30.72
C ARG A 503 -11.88 4.93 30.61
N LYS A 504 -12.08 5.61 29.49
CA LYS A 504 -11.55 6.97 29.27
C LYS A 504 -12.10 7.99 30.27
N ARG A 505 -13.35 7.89 30.69
CA ARG A 505 -13.93 8.76 31.74
C ARG A 505 -13.36 8.41 33.12
N GLU A 506 -13.16 7.15 33.38
CA GLU A 506 -12.56 6.67 34.62
C GLU A 506 -11.11 7.13 34.71
N ASP A 507 -10.32 7.02 33.64
CA ASP A 507 -8.94 7.53 33.56
C ASP A 507 -8.87 9.06 33.70
N ALA A 508 -9.78 9.80 33.08
CA ALA A 508 -9.86 11.24 33.22
C ALA A 508 -10.22 11.68 34.65
N GLN A 509 -11.13 10.98 35.31
CA GLN A 509 -11.47 11.18 36.72
C GLN A 509 -10.26 10.83 37.63
N TRP A 510 -9.53 9.75 37.32
CA TRP A 510 -8.30 9.38 37.98
C TRP A 510 -7.25 10.47 37.87
N ASN A 511 -6.98 10.98 36.69
CA ASN A 511 -6.04 12.05 36.44
C ASN A 511 -6.45 13.38 37.11
N GLN A 512 -7.74 13.63 37.23
CA GLN A 512 -8.27 14.81 37.91
C GLN A 512 -8.15 14.71 39.46
N ILE A 513 -8.30 13.49 40.02
CA ILE A 513 -8.21 13.25 41.46
C ILE A 513 -6.74 13.15 41.93
N PHE A 514 -5.89 12.55 41.14
CA PHE A 514 -4.52 12.24 41.54
C PHE A 514 -3.45 13.05 40.79
N GLY A 515 -3.77 13.90 39.84
CA GLY A 515 -2.95 14.85 39.10
C GLY A 515 -1.46 14.50 38.92
N GLN A 516 -0.82 14.94 37.85
CA GLN A 516 0.59 14.63 37.52
C GLN A 516 1.62 14.92 38.63
N GLN A 517 1.29 15.76 39.62
CA GLN A 517 2.17 16.05 40.76
C GLN A 517 2.18 14.93 41.83
N GLY A 518 1.18 14.08 41.89
CA GLY A 518 1.13 12.96 42.84
C GLY A 518 1.97 11.75 42.43
N MET A 519 2.18 11.52 41.15
CA MET A 519 2.92 10.34 40.68
C MET A 519 4.42 10.37 40.92
N ASN A 520 5.02 11.56 41.00
CA ASN A 520 6.47 11.71 41.26
C ASN A 520 6.87 11.77 42.76
N ALA A 521 5.88 11.81 43.66
CA ALA A 521 6.14 11.98 45.10
C ALA A 521 5.76 10.77 45.97
N VAL A 522 5.16 9.72 45.35
CA VAL A 522 4.57 8.64 46.14
C VAL A 522 5.32 7.33 45.83
N GLY A 523 6.17 6.92 46.80
CA GLY A 523 6.87 5.64 46.74
C GLY A 523 5.91 4.42 46.65
N GLU A 524 6.46 3.24 46.29
CA GLU A 524 5.71 1.98 46.07
C GLU A 524 4.69 1.62 47.16
N GLU A 525 4.91 2.10 48.38
CA GLU A 525 4.06 1.79 49.53
C GLU A 525 2.74 2.57 49.51
N ALA A 526 2.73 3.79 49.01
CA ALA A 526 1.52 4.57 48.84
C ALA A 526 0.73 4.16 47.58
N GLN A 527 1.39 3.60 46.56
CA GLN A 527 0.71 2.94 45.44
C GLN A 527 -0.04 1.68 45.92
N ARG A 528 0.56 0.90 46.82
CA ARG A 528 -0.11 -0.28 47.46
C ARG A 528 -1.29 0.14 48.33
N GLN A 529 -1.16 1.23 49.08
CA GLN A 529 -2.28 1.74 49.91
C GLN A 529 -3.41 2.31 49.04
N ALA A 530 -3.10 3.03 47.96
CA ALA A 530 -4.11 3.52 47.03
C ALA A 530 -4.85 2.39 46.31
N LEU A 531 -4.13 1.32 45.93
CA LEU A 531 -4.72 0.13 45.33
C LEU A 531 -5.60 -0.63 46.30
N ALA A 532 -5.18 -0.76 47.58
CA ALA A 532 -5.97 -1.40 48.63
C ALA A 532 -7.26 -0.61 48.94
N THR A 533 -7.18 0.73 48.95
CA THR A 533 -8.34 1.62 49.15
C THR A 533 -9.33 1.52 47.98
N MET A 534 -8.84 1.36 46.76
CA MET A 534 -9.66 1.16 45.57
C MET A 534 -10.41 -0.18 45.60
N MET A 535 -9.72 -1.26 45.94
CA MET A 535 -10.34 -2.59 46.10
C MET A 535 -11.38 -2.60 47.22
N ALA A 536 -11.18 -1.84 48.28
CA ALA A 536 -12.17 -1.67 49.36
C ALA A 536 -13.38 -0.84 48.91
N LEU A 537 -13.21 0.17 48.09
CA LEU A 537 -14.29 0.99 47.51
C LEU A 537 -15.11 0.20 46.45
N GLU A 538 -14.48 -0.66 45.66
CA GLU A 538 -15.17 -1.56 44.73
C GLU A 538 -15.98 -2.62 45.47
N SER A 539 -15.43 -3.19 46.54
CA SER A 539 -16.17 -4.14 47.39
C SER A 539 -17.36 -3.50 48.09
N VAL A 540 -17.26 -2.23 48.51
CA VAL A 540 -18.41 -1.47 49.06
C VAL A 540 -19.45 -1.14 47.99
N LYS A 541 -19.04 -0.81 46.75
CA LYS A 541 -19.95 -0.62 45.61
C LYS A 541 -20.68 -1.91 45.24
N MET A 542 -19.98 -3.04 45.22
CA MET A 542 -20.63 -4.35 45.01
C MET A 542 -21.57 -4.73 46.13
N ALA A 543 -21.24 -4.42 47.37
CA ALA A 543 -22.13 -4.66 48.51
C ALA A 543 -23.35 -3.74 48.55
N ALA A 544 -23.21 -2.49 48.05
CA ALA A 544 -24.31 -1.53 47.98
C ALA A 544 -25.25 -1.72 46.79
N GLY A 545 -24.79 -2.41 45.72
CA GLY A 545 -25.58 -2.76 44.53
C GLY A 545 -26.43 -4.01 44.69
N GLY A 546 -26.37 -4.71 45.84
CA GLY A 546 -26.96 -6.02 46.06
C GLY A 546 -28.30 -6.08 46.82
N VAL A 547 -29.08 -5.00 46.85
CA VAL A 547 -30.43 -5.08 47.40
C VAL A 547 -31.47 -5.08 46.28
N ALA A 548 -31.77 -6.27 45.78
CA ALA A 548 -32.98 -6.50 44.98
C ALA A 548 -34.19 -6.51 45.93
N PRO A 549 -35.33 -5.89 45.59
CA PRO A 549 -36.54 -5.96 46.38
C PRO A 549 -37.15 -7.37 46.26
N LEU A 550 -37.46 -7.96 47.39
CA LEU A 550 -38.23 -9.20 47.50
C LEU A 550 -39.65 -8.99 46.92
N PRO A 551 -40.20 -9.92 46.17
CA PRO A 551 -41.60 -9.87 45.77
C PRO A 551 -42.49 -10.17 46.95
N GLY A 552 -43.38 -9.25 47.24
CA GLY A 552 -44.41 -9.42 48.28
C GLY A 552 -45.36 -10.56 47.93
N GLY A 553 -45.51 -11.47 48.85
CA GLY A 553 -46.58 -12.45 48.87
C GLY A 553 -47.91 -11.79 49.07
N LEU A 554 -48.91 -12.23 48.36
CA LEU A 554 -50.30 -11.99 48.59
C LEU A 554 -50.94 -13.26 49.06
N ASP A 555 -51.42 -13.16 50.27
CA ASP A 555 -52.52 -14.00 50.75
C ASP A 555 -53.83 -13.27 50.48
N GLY A 556 -54.85 -14.07 50.13
CA GLY A 556 -56.23 -13.68 50.03
C GLY A 556 -56.94 -14.44 48.94
#